data_5bd9f87cd89808382ab1d35f1aff8c2f
#
_entry.id   5bd9f87cd89808382ab1d35f1aff8c2f
#
_cell.length_a   1.000
_cell.length_b   1.000
_cell.length_c   1.000
_cell.angle_alpha   90.00
_cell.angle_beta   90.00
_cell.angle_gamma   90.00
#
_symmetry.space_group_name_H-M   'P 1'
#
loop_
_entity.id
_entity.type
_entity.pdbx_description
1 polymer ?
#
loop_
_entity_poly.entity_id
_entity_poly.type
_entity_poly.pdbx_seq_one_letter_code
_entity_poly.pdbx_strand_id
1 'polypeptide(L)'
;MGKKSFVKGAFILGIAGIVGKFIGAFFRIPLANIIQPEGIGLYQMAYPVYIALLTISTAGLPTAIAKMVAENLALGHNREAHRIFQISFKMLAILGIIATIILAAVTPLFAKFIQNDKVILPLLSIAPSLFFVSVMSAYRGYFQGMQMMGPTAVTQITEQIGKLVIGLSLAYALVGKGVEYGAAGAIIGVTLSEVIALGVIIYIYNKHKSEIEYGIRTSPKLERIPTSRSIISQLIKIAIPI
;
A
#
# COMPACT_ATOMS: atom_id res chain seq x y z
N MET A 1 2.08 21.76 -17.76
CA MET A 1 1.09 20.65 -17.88
C MET A 1 -0.26 21.15 -17.43
N GLY A 2 -1.30 21.00 -18.27
CA GLY A 2 -2.54 21.74 -18.08
C GLY A 2 -3.54 21.09 -17.13
N LYS A 3 -4.46 21.93 -16.60
CA LYS A 3 -5.62 21.56 -15.77
C LYS A 3 -6.38 20.31 -16.26
N LYS A 4 -6.41 20.09 -17.59
CA LYS A 4 -7.02 18.91 -18.24
C LYS A 4 -6.31 17.58 -17.90
N SER A 5 -4.99 17.58 -17.71
CA SER A 5 -4.21 16.36 -17.39
C SER A 5 -4.47 15.90 -15.94
N PHE A 6 -4.57 16.85 -15.01
CA PHE A 6 -4.90 16.56 -13.61
C PHE A 6 -6.30 15.97 -13.44
N VAL A 7 -7.31 16.58 -14.08
CA VAL A 7 -8.71 16.09 -14.04
C VAL A 7 -8.82 14.68 -14.60
N LYS A 8 -8.14 14.41 -15.74
CA LYS A 8 -8.08 13.06 -16.33
C LYS A 8 -7.44 12.05 -15.39
N GLY A 9 -6.35 12.44 -14.71
CA GLY A 9 -5.68 11.60 -13.73
C GLY A 9 -6.56 11.27 -12.51
N ALA A 10 -7.24 12.28 -11.94
CA ALA A 10 -8.17 12.09 -10.82
C ALA A 10 -9.35 11.17 -11.22
N PHE A 11 -9.86 11.29 -12.43
CA PHE A 11 -10.91 10.43 -12.98
C PHE A 11 -10.45 8.98 -13.12
N ILE A 12 -9.23 8.74 -13.59
CA ILE A 12 -8.63 7.40 -13.68
C ILE A 12 -8.53 6.75 -12.30
N LEU A 13 -8.06 7.48 -11.28
CA LEU A 13 -8.01 6.98 -9.90
C LEU A 13 -9.40 6.70 -9.33
N GLY A 14 -10.37 7.58 -9.60
CA GLY A 14 -11.76 7.40 -9.18
C GLY A 14 -12.36 6.12 -9.75
N ILE A 15 -12.20 5.88 -11.06
CA ILE A 15 -12.67 4.65 -11.71
C ILE A 15 -11.96 3.43 -11.13
N ALA A 16 -10.63 3.46 -11.00
CA ALA A 16 -9.87 2.36 -10.44
C ALA A 16 -10.33 2.03 -9.01
N GLY A 17 -10.62 3.04 -8.19
CA GLY A 17 -11.17 2.87 -6.85
C GLY A 17 -12.58 2.24 -6.84
N ILE A 18 -13.46 2.66 -7.74
CA ILE A 18 -14.81 2.09 -7.90
C ILE A 18 -14.71 0.63 -8.35
N VAL A 19 -13.96 0.34 -9.41
CA VAL A 19 -13.73 -1.02 -9.92
C VAL A 19 -13.14 -1.90 -8.82
N GLY A 20 -12.17 -1.38 -8.07
CA GLY A 20 -11.57 -2.10 -6.94
C GLY A 20 -12.58 -2.47 -5.85
N LYS A 21 -13.51 -1.57 -5.51
CA LYS A 21 -14.60 -1.85 -4.55
C LYS A 21 -15.54 -2.92 -5.06
N PHE A 22 -15.92 -2.91 -6.34
CA PHE A 22 -16.75 -3.94 -6.96
C PHE A 22 -16.06 -5.31 -6.92
N ILE A 23 -14.80 -5.39 -7.33
CA ILE A 23 -14.02 -6.64 -7.27
C ILE A 23 -13.91 -7.13 -5.82
N GLY A 24 -13.64 -6.22 -4.86
CA GLY A 24 -13.56 -6.55 -3.44
C GLY A 24 -14.89 -7.06 -2.85
N ALA A 25 -16.03 -6.51 -3.29
CA ALA A 25 -17.35 -7.01 -2.89
C ALA A 25 -17.63 -8.38 -3.53
N PHE A 26 -17.30 -8.54 -4.81
CA PHE A 26 -17.46 -9.81 -5.53
C PHE A 26 -16.59 -10.93 -4.93
N PHE A 27 -15.40 -10.60 -4.42
CA PHE A 27 -14.53 -11.56 -3.73
C PHE A 27 -15.20 -12.22 -2.51
N ARG A 28 -16.04 -11.49 -1.78
CA ARG A 28 -16.65 -11.99 -0.54
C ARG A 28 -17.66 -13.10 -0.76
N ILE A 29 -18.38 -13.09 -1.88
CA ILE A 29 -19.44 -14.07 -2.17
C ILE A 29 -18.85 -15.47 -2.33
N PRO A 30 -17.93 -15.75 -3.28
CA PRO A 30 -17.31 -17.07 -3.40
C PRO A 30 -16.47 -17.43 -2.17
N LEU A 31 -15.81 -16.46 -1.52
CA LEU A 31 -15.06 -16.73 -0.31
C LEU A 31 -15.97 -17.29 0.80
N ALA A 32 -17.15 -16.70 1.02
CA ALA A 32 -18.10 -17.19 2.02
C ALA A 32 -18.57 -18.61 1.75
N ASN A 33 -18.74 -18.98 0.50
CA ASN A 33 -19.09 -20.35 0.11
C ASN A 33 -17.94 -21.34 0.34
N ILE A 34 -16.68 -20.90 0.20
CA ILE A 34 -15.49 -21.74 0.38
C ILE A 34 -15.19 -21.96 1.87
N ILE A 35 -15.05 -20.88 2.65
CA ILE A 35 -14.58 -20.96 4.04
C ILE A 35 -15.70 -20.97 5.08
N GLN A 36 -16.96 -20.91 4.64
CA GLN A 36 -18.16 -20.92 5.48
C GLN A 36 -18.21 -19.76 6.52
N PRO A 37 -19.28 -19.62 7.32
CA PRO A 37 -19.42 -18.49 8.26
C PRO A 37 -18.30 -18.40 9.31
N GLU A 38 -17.79 -19.53 9.79
CA GLU A 38 -16.68 -19.54 10.77
C GLU A 38 -15.40 -18.95 10.16
N GLY A 39 -15.03 -19.34 8.94
CA GLY A 39 -13.86 -18.80 8.25
C GLY A 39 -14.00 -17.33 7.89
N ILE A 40 -15.20 -16.89 7.51
CA ILE A 40 -15.50 -15.47 7.31
C ILE A 40 -15.33 -14.70 8.61
N GLY A 41 -15.76 -15.27 9.75
CA GLY A 41 -15.53 -14.69 11.07
C GLY A 41 -14.04 -14.46 11.36
N LEU A 42 -13.20 -15.48 11.13
CA LEU A 42 -11.74 -15.37 11.29
C LEU A 42 -11.11 -14.31 10.35
N TYR A 43 -11.54 -14.28 9.10
CA TYR A 43 -11.12 -13.27 8.13
C TYR A 43 -11.50 -11.85 8.60
N GLN A 44 -12.72 -11.68 9.11
CA GLN A 44 -13.23 -10.38 9.59
C GLN A 44 -12.61 -9.95 10.92
N MET A 45 -12.12 -10.87 11.74
CA MET A 45 -11.37 -10.54 12.96
C MET A 45 -9.96 -10.05 12.65
N ALA A 46 -9.29 -10.66 11.66
CA ALA A 46 -7.93 -10.28 11.28
C ALA A 46 -7.86 -8.95 10.52
N TYR A 47 -8.82 -8.67 9.65
CA TYR A 47 -8.76 -7.55 8.72
C TYR A 47 -8.82 -6.16 9.39
N PRO A 48 -9.67 -5.89 10.40
CA PRO A 48 -9.69 -4.59 11.09
C PRO A 48 -8.41 -4.27 11.85
N VAL A 49 -7.78 -5.28 12.47
CA VAL A 49 -6.50 -5.10 13.18
C VAL A 49 -5.40 -4.67 12.20
N TYR A 50 -5.35 -5.34 11.05
CA TYR A 50 -4.46 -4.95 9.95
C TYR A 50 -4.74 -3.53 9.46
N ILE A 51 -6.00 -3.18 9.17
CA ILE A 51 -6.37 -1.85 8.67
C ILE A 51 -6.02 -0.76 9.69
N ALA A 52 -6.23 -0.99 10.98
CA ALA A 52 -5.85 -0.03 12.02
C ALA A 52 -4.35 0.27 11.99
N LEU A 53 -3.50 -0.77 11.96
CA LEU A 53 -2.05 -0.61 11.89
C LEU A 53 -1.59 -0.01 10.57
N LEU A 54 -2.20 -0.40 9.46
CA LEU A 54 -1.93 0.17 8.15
C LEU A 54 -2.25 1.67 8.14
N THR A 55 -3.40 2.06 8.67
CA THR A 55 -3.81 3.47 8.75
C THR A 55 -2.81 4.27 9.58
N ILE A 56 -2.43 3.79 10.76
CA ILE A 56 -1.43 4.45 11.61
C ILE A 56 -0.09 4.59 10.88
N SER A 57 0.32 3.55 10.14
CA SER A 57 1.63 3.51 9.48
C SER A 57 1.70 4.35 8.20
N THR A 58 0.57 4.55 7.51
CA THR A 58 0.55 5.17 6.17
C THR A 58 -0.39 6.35 6.04
N ALA A 59 -1.16 6.70 7.10
CA ALA A 59 -2.17 7.75 7.04
C ALA A 59 -1.58 9.08 6.55
N GLY A 60 -2.17 9.63 5.49
CA GLY A 60 -1.80 10.91 4.92
C GLY A 60 -0.41 10.99 4.27
N LEU A 61 0.50 10.02 4.52
CA LEU A 61 1.87 10.07 4.00
C LEU A 61 1.96 10.06 2.47
N PRO A 62 1.21 9.22 1.71
CA PRO A 62 1.23 9.29 0.26
C PRO A 62 0.80 10.66 -0.27
N THR A 63 -0.20 11.28 0.35
CA THR A 63 -0.70 12.61 0.00
C THR A 63 0.33 13.69 0.33
N ALA A 64 0.98 13.59 1.49
CA ALA A 64 2.06 14.50 1.88
C ALA A 64 3.26 14.41 0.92
N ILE A 65 3.67 13.20 0.54
CA ILE A 65 4.71 12.96 -0.46
C ILE A 65 4.31 13.59 -1.78
N ALA A 66 3.09 13.32 -2.26
CA ALA A 66 2.59 13.84 -3.53
C ALA A 66 2.60 15.38 -3.56
N LYS A 67 2.15 16.02 -2.47
CA LYS A 67 2.17 17.47 -2.33
C LYS A 67 3.59 18.03 -2.39
N MET A 68 4.49 17.54 -1.54
CA MET A 68 5.87 18.03 -1.48
C MET A 68 6.65 17.80 -2.79
N VAL A 69 6.42 16.64 -3.44
CA VAL A 69 7.01 16.33 -4.74
C VAL A 69 6.47 17.27 -5.81
N ALA A 70 5.14 17.48 -5.88
CA ALA A 70 4.52 18.37 -6.86
C ALA A 70 4.99 19.83 -6.70
N GLU A 71 5.11 20.33 -5.47
CA GLU A 71 5.62 21.68 -5.18
C GLU A 71 7.06 21.86 -5.69
N ASN A 72 7.95 20.89 -5.42
CA ASN A 72 9.33 20.96 -5.89
C ASN A 72 9.44 20.84 -7.41
N LEU A 73 8.66 19.97 -8.03
CA LEU A 73 8.65 19.84 -9.49
C LEU A 73 8.12 21.11 -10.18
N ALA A 74 7.13 21.79 -9.60
CA ALA A 74 6.61 23.06 -10.11
C ALA A 74 7.67 24.19 -10.10
N LEU A 75 8.63 24.13 -9.17
CA LEU A 75 9.77 25.03 -9.09
C LEU A 75 10.98 24.59 -9.94
N GLY A 76 10.90 23.46 -10.64
CA GLY A 76 12.01 22.90 -11.41
C GLY A 76 13.06 22.17 -10.56
N HIS A 77 12.80 21.96 -9.26
CA HIS A 77 13.69 21.31 -8.30
C HIS A 77 13.53 19.78 -8.32
N ASN A 78 13.85 19.13 -9.47
CA ASN A 78 13.66 17.69 -9.65
C ASN A 78 14.53 16.85 -8.71
N ARG A 79 15.74 17.34 -8.36
CA ARG A 79 16.64 16.67 -7.41
C ARG A 79 16.03 16.57 -6.02
N GLU A 80 15.40 17.63 -5.55
CA GLU A 80 14.75 17.73 -4.24
C GLU A 80 13.49 16.87 -4.21
N ALA A 81 12.70 16.90 -5.28
CA ALA A 81 11.53 16.03 -5.44
C ALA A 81 11.92 14.54 -5.34
N HIS A 82 13.00 14.15 -6.01
CA HIS A 82 13.51 12.77 -5.92
C HIS A 82 14.09 12.44 -4.54
N ARG A 83 14.75 13.41 -3.88
CA ARG A 83 15.25 13.24 -2.52
C ARG A 83 14.11 13.05 -1.51
N ILE A 84 13.01 13.78 -1.66
CA ILE A 84 11.79 13.57 -0.85
C ILE A 84 11.30 12.14 -1.00
N PHE A 85 11.23 11.63 -2.23
CA PHE A 85 10.87 10.24 -2.49
C PHE A 85 11.80 9.24 -1.76
N GLN A 86 13.13 9.41 -1.89
CA GLN A 86 14.11 8.51 -1.26
C GLN A 86 14.00 8.49 0.27
N ILE A 87 13.80 9.66 0.89
CA ILE A 87 13.64 9.77 2.34
C ILE A 87 12.32 9.14 2.78
N SER A 88 11.24 9.43 2.06
CA SER A 88 9.91 8.86 2.32
C SER A 88 9.89 7.35 2.16
N PHE A 89 10.57 6.82 1.13
CA PHE A 89 10.73 5.38 0.91
C PHE A 89 11.40 4.71 2.12
N LYS A 90 12.53 5.25 2.59
CA LYS A 90 13.24 4.71 3.76
C LYS A 90 12.38 4.78 5.02
N MET A 91 11.71 5.91 5.24
CA MET A 91 10.83 6.11 6.38
C MET A 91 9.66 5.11 6.37
N LEU A 92 8.96 4.98 5.23
CA LEU A 92 7.83 4.05 5.10
C LEU A 92 8.27 2.58 5.15
N ALA A 93 9.44 2.23 4.63
CA ALA A 93 10.00 0.89 4.77
C ALA A 93 10.26 0.54 6.24
N ILE A 94 10.85 1.45 7.01
CA ILE A 94 11.09 1.26 8.45
C ILE A 94 9.76 1.16 9.21
N LEU A 95 8.81 2.05 8.95
CA LEU A 95 7.48 2.02 9.58
C LEU A 95 6.73 0.72 9.23
N GLY A 96 6.81 0.26 7.98
CA GLY A 96 6.20 -1.00 7.55
C GLY A 96 6.80 -2.22 8.24
N ILE A 97 8.14 -2.26 8.42
CA ILE A 97 8.81 -3.32 9.18
C ILE A 97 8.35 -3.30 10.63
N ILE A 98 8.35 -2.13 11.27
CA ILE A 98 7.92 -1.98 12.66
C ILE A 98 6.46 -2.43 12.82
N ALA A 99 5.56 -2.00 11.94
CA ALA A 99 4.16 -2.39 11.96
C ALA A 99 3.97 -3.90 11.77
N THR A 100 4.74 -4.53 10.88
CA THR A 100 4.75 -5.99 10.67
C THR A 100 5.17 -6.72 11.95
N ILE A 101 6.26 -6.27 12.58
CA ILE A 101 6.76 -6.87 13.82
C ILE A 101 5.74 -6.69 14.98
N ILE A 102 5.17 -5.49 15.09
CA ILE A 102 4.14 -5.21 16.13
C ILE A 102 2.94 -6.13 15.93
N LEU A 103 2.42 -6.25 14.68
CA LEU A 103 1.28 -7.12 14.41
C LEU A 103 1.61 -8.58 14.76
N ALA A 104 2.77 -9.08 14.33
CA ALA A 104 3.19 -10.45 14.64
C ALA A 104 3.34 -10.68 16.14
N ALA A 105 3.92 -9.73 16.88
CA ALA A 105 4.12 -9.83 18.34
C ALA A 105 2.80 -9.72 19.12
N VAL A 106 1.86 -8.89 18.67
CA VAL A 106 0.56 -8.69 19.34
C VAL A 106 -0.42 -9.83 19.01
N THR A 107 -0.23 -10.55 17.91
CA THR A 107 -1.14 -11.62 17.47
C THR A 107 -1.46 -12.65 18.56
N PRO A 108 -0.50 -13.24 19.31
CA PRO A 108 -0.83 -14.21 20.38
C PRO A 108 -1.62 -13.59 21.55
N LEU A 109 -1.32 -12.33 21.88
CA LEU A 109 -2.07 -11.60 22.91
C LEU A 109 -3.52 -11.36 22.47
N PHE A 110 -3.70 -10.96 21.24
CA PHE A 110 -5.03 -10.72 20.66
C PHE A 110 -5.85 -12.01 20.60
N ALA A 111 -5.24 -13.14 20.20
CA ALA A 111 -5.90 -14.44 20.19
C ALA A 111 -6.37 -14.86 21.60
N LYS A 112 -5.54 -14.66 22.63
CA LYS A 112 -5.92 -14.91 24.02
C LYS A 112 -7.05 -13.98 24.51
N PHE A 113 -7.02 -12.71 24.12
CA PHE A 113 -8.05 -11.74 24.49
C PHE A 113 -9.43 -12.11 23.91
N ILE A 114 -9.49 -12.56 22.66
CA ILE A 114 -10.74 -13.01 22.03
C ILE A 114 -11.05 -14.47 22.29
N GLN A 115 -10.20 -15.19 23.05
CA GLN A 115 -10.33 -16.61 23.37
C GLN A 115 -10.49 -17.52 22.11
N ASN A 116 -9.75 -17.19 21.03
CA ASN A 116 -9.82 -17.93 19.78
C ASN A 116 -8.44 -18.00 19.10
N ASP A 117 -7.76 -19.13 19.28
CA ASP A 117 -6.42 -19.37 18.72
C ASP A 117 -6.42 -19.52 17.18
N LYS A 118 -7.57 -19.85 16.58
CA LYS A 118 -7.68 -19.99 15.12
C LYS A 118 -7.42 -18.69 14.36
N VAL A 119 -7.49 -17.51 15.02
CA VAL A 119 -7.21 -16.21 14.40
C VAL A 119 -5.70 -15.94 14.22
N ILE A 120 -4.84 -16.70 14.91
CA ILE A 120 -3.38 -16.51 14.87
C ILE A 120 -2.87 -16.64 13.43
N LEU A 121 -3.25 -17.72 12.76
CA LEU A 121 -2.76 -17.99 11.41
C LEU A 121 -3.19 -16.93 10.39
N PRO A 122 -4.46 -16.50 10.32
CA PRO A 122 -4.90 -15.36 9.53
C PRO A 122 -4.15 -14.05 9.81
N LEU A 123 -3.94 -13.70 11.08
CA LEU A 123 -3.23 -12.47 11.48
C LEU A 123 -1.75 -12.50 11.09
N LEU A 124 -1.06 -13.60 11.30
CA LEU A 124 0.32 -13.76 10.89
C LEU A 124 0.46 -13.76 9.36
N SER A 125 -0.53 -14.27 8.64
CA SER A 125 -0.56 -14.28 7.18
C SER A 125 -0.67 -12.89 6.56
N ILE A 126 -1.35 -11.93 7.24
CA ILE A 126 -1.50 -10.56 6.74
C ILE A 126 -0.39 -9.64 7.22
N ALA A 127 0.34 -9.99 8.28
CA ALA A 127 1.35 -9.11 8.85
C ALA A 127 2.41 -8.62 7.83
N PRO A 128 2.97 -9.46 6.94
CA PRO A 128 3.96 -8.99 5.96
C PRO A 128 3.42 -7.97 4.96
N SER A 129 2.10 -7.95 4.70
CA SER A 129 1.49 -7.00 3.75
C SER A 129 1.66 -5.55 4.21
N LEU A 130 1.75 -5.28 5.53
CA LEU A 130 2.01 -3.95 6.07
C LEU A 130 3.31 -3.35 5.52
N PHE A 131 4.36 -4.16 5.40
CA PHE A 131 5.62 -3.72 4.79
C PHE A 131 5.44 -3.39 3.31
N PHE A 132 4.84 -4.31 2.54
CA PHE A 132 4.70 -4.14 1.09
C PHE A 132 3.84 -2.93 0.73
N VAL A 133 2.70 -2.74 1.42
CA VAL A 133 1.81 -1.58 1.21
C VAL A 133 2.49 -0.28 1.62
N SER A 134 3.24 -0.26 2.73
CA SER A 134 3.97 0.93 3.17
C SER A 134 5.01 1.36 2.14
N VAL A 135 5.81 0.43 1.63
CA VAL A 135 6.79 0.70 0.58
C VAL A 135 6.12 1.19 -0.71
N MET A 136 5.05 0.52 -1.14
CA MET A 136 4.30 0.88 -2.33
C MET A 136 3.67 2.29 -2.22
N SER A 137 3.28 2.70 -1.01
CA SER A 137 2.74 4.03 -0.73
C SER A 137 3.73 5.16 -1.04
N ALA A 138 5.04 4.94 -0.86
CA ALA A 138 6.07 5.90 -1.25
C ALA A 138 6.11 6.10 -2.77
N TYR A 139 6.09 5.01 -3.54
CA TYR A 139 6.04 5.08 -5.01
C TYR A 139 4.76 5.75 -5.50
N ARG A 140 3.60 5.38 -4.92
CA ARG A 140 2.31 6.00 -5.28
C ARG A 140 2.32 7.50 -5.03
N GLY A 141 2.80 7.94 -3.85
CA GLY A 141 2.94 9.35 -3.54
C GLY A 141 3.88 10.08 -4.51
N TYR A 142 4.99 9.47 -4.88
CA TYR A 142 5.93 10.03 -5.86
C TYR A 142 5.31 10.20 -7.24
N PHE A 143 4.68 9.15 -7.79
CA PHE A 143 4.01 9.23 -9.08
C PHE A 143 2.84 10.21 -9.09
N GLN A 144 2.05 10.25 -8.02
CA GLN A 144 0.97 11.24 -7.89
C GLN A 144 1.51 12.67 -7.86
N GLY A 145 2.63 12.90 -7.16
CA GLY A 145 3.33 14.19 -7.19
C GLY A 145 3.85 14.58 -8.57
N MET A 146 4.25 13.61 -9.37
CA MET A 146 4.58 13.80 -10.80
C MET A 146 3.33 13.96 -11.69
N GLN A 147 2.13 13.99 -11.13
CA GLN A 147 0.85 13.99 -11.85
C GLN A 147 0.62 12.74 -12.73
N MET A 148 1.32 11.65 -12.44
CA MET A 148 1.20 10.36 -13.10
C MET A 148 0.30 9.44 -12.26
N MET A 149 -1.01 9.48 -12.51
CA MET A 149 -1.99 8.69 -11.74
C MET A 149 -2.12 7.24 -12.23
N GLY A 150 -1.69 6.96 -13.46
CA GLY A 150 -1.75 5.63 -14.06
C GLY A 150 -1.08 4.52 -13.24
N PRO A 151 0.17 4.70 -12.77
CA PRO A 151 0.86 3.70 -11.95
C PRO A 151 0.08 3.31 -10.68
N THR A 152 -0.52 4.30 -9.99
CA THR A 152 -1.37 4.04 -8.82
C THR A 152 -2.63 3.25 -9.19
N ALA A 153 -3.32 3.63 -10.27
CA ALA A 153 -4.51 2.92 -10.73
C ALA A 153 -4.22 1.46 -11.13
N VAL A 154 -3.13 1.24 -11.87
CA VAL A 154 -2.70 -0.11 -12.28
C VAL A 154 -2.41 -0.97 -11.06
N THR A 155 -1.66 -0.47 -10.07
CA THR A 155 -1.37 -1.25 -8.85
C THR A 155 -2.62 -1.55 -8.04
N GLN A 156 -3.57 -0.62 -7.91
CA GLN A 156 -4.84 -0.87 -7.23
C GLN A 156 -5.65 -2.00 -7.90
N ILE A 157 -5.70 -2.00 -9.23
CA ILE A 157 -6.38 -3.07 -9.97
C ILE A 157 -5.64 -4.39 -9.82
N THR A 158 -4.31 -4.39 -9.89
CA THR A 158 -3.47 -5.57 -9.67
C THR A 158 -3.70 -6.20 -8.31
N GLU A 159 -3.77 -5.41 -7.24
CA GLU A 159 -4.10 -5.88 -5.88
C GLU A 159 -5.46 -6.58 -5.84
N GLN A 160 -6.48 -5.96 -6.42
CA GLN A 160 -7.83 -6.53 -6.36
C GLN A 160 -7.97 -7.80 -7.19
N ILE A 161 -7.39 -7.85 -8.39
CA ILE A 161 -7.38 -9.05 -9.23
C ILE A 161 -6.53 -10.15 -8.57
N GLY A 162 -5.35 -9.81 -8.07
CA GLY A 162 -4.49 -10.75 -7.37
C GLY A 162 -5.19 -11.35 -6.14
N LYS A 163 -5.81 -10.52 -5.31
CA LYS A 163 -6.62 -10.96 -4.17
C LYS A 163 -7.76 -11.89 -4.61
N LEU A 164 -8.49 -11.55 -5.67
CA LEU A 164 -9.58 -12.37 -6.19
C LEU A 164 -9.07 -13.74 -6.64
N VAL A 165 -8.05 -13.77 -7.50
CA VAL A 165 -7.54 -15.01 -8.10
C VAL A 165 -6.77 -15.83 -7.07
N ILE A 166 -5.70 -15.25 -6.49
CA ILE A 166 -4.79 -15.99 -5.60
C ILE A 166 -5.48 -16.30 -4.27
N GLY A 167 -6.24 -15.33 -3.72
CA GLY A 167 -6.91 -15.48 -2.44
C GLY A 167 -7.99 -16.58 -2.47
N LEU A 168 -8.83 -16.61 -3.52
CA LEU A 168 -9.83 -17.68 -3.64
C LEU A 168 -9.19 -19.05 -3.91
N SER A 169 -8.16 -19.10 -4.77
CA SER A 169 -7.44 -20.34 -5.07
C SER A 169 -6.80 -20.94 -3.82
N LEU A 170 -6.11 -20.11 -3.02
CA LEU A 170 -5.47 -20.57 -1.77
C LEU A 170 -6.50 -20.92 -0.69
N ALA A 171 -7.59 -20.15 -0.58
CA ALA A 171 -8.67 -20.49 0.34
C ALA A 171 -9.25 -21.87 0.03
N TYR A 172 -9.56 -22.12 -1.25
CA TYR A 172 -10.08 -23.40 -1.71
C TYR A 172 -9.11 -24.56 -1.47
N ALA A 173 -7.83 -24.37 -1.79
CA ALA A 173 -6.80 -25.39 -1.63
C ALA A 173 -6.53 -25.75 -0.16
N LEU A 174 -6.69 -24.79 0.77
CA LEU A 174 -6.31 -24.96 2.17
C LEU A 174 -7.48 -25.23 3.11
N VAL A 175 -8.73 -24.93 2.73
CA VAL A 175 -9.90 -25.12 3.60
C VAL A 175 -10.09 -26.58 4.03
N GLY A 176 -9.67 -27.55 3.23
CA GLY A 176 -9.72 -28.99 3.57
C GLY A 176 -8.83 -29.38 4.77
N LYS A 177 -7.86 -28.52 5.17
CA LYS A 177 -7.01 -28.74 6.35
C LYS A 177 -7.60 -28.14 7.63
N GLY A 178 -8.59 -27.28 7.50
CA GLY A 178 -9.25 -26.55 8.58
C GLY A 178 -9.71 -25.17 8.12
N VAL A 179 -10.72 -24.65 8.79
CA VAL A 179 -11.32 -23.35 8.45
C VAL A 179 -10.33 -22.20 8.60
N GLU A 180 -9.46 -22.26 9.62
CA GLU A 180 -8.39 -21.28 9.86
C GLU A 180 -7.37 -21.27 8.73
N TYR A 181 -7.05 -22.42 8.13
CA TYR A 181 -6.16 -22.52 6.97
C TYR A 181 -6.81 -21.94 5.71
N GLY A 182 -8.12 -22.14 5.53
CA GLY A 182 -8.87 -21.51 4.44
C GLY A 182 -8.89 -19.99 4.56
N ALA A 183 -9.15 -19.47 5.74
CA ALA A 183 -9.12 -18.03 6.02
C ALA A 183 -7.71 -17.46 5.84
N ALA A 184 -6.67 -18.13 6.34
CA ALA A 184 -5.28 -17.75 6.14
C ALA A 184 -4.90 -17.77 4.65
N GLY A 185 -5.35 -18.77 3.89
CA GLY A 185 -5.14 -18.85 2.44
C GLY A 185 -5.69 -17.66 1.70
N ALA A 186 -6.94 -17.26 2.01
CA ALA A 186 -7.52 -16.04 1.47
C ALA A 186 -6.65 -14.79 1.75
N ILE A 187 -6.12 -14.69 2.97
CA ILE A 187 -5.31 -13.57 3.44
C ILE A 187 -3.89 -13.62 2.85
N ILE A 188 -3.27 -14.80 2.72
CA ILE A 188 -2.00 -14.95 1.99
C ILE A 188 -2.16 -14.45 0.55
N GLY A 189 -3.30 -14.69 -0.08
CA GLY A 189 -3.60 -14.13 -1.40
C GLY A 189 -3.60 -12.60 -1.42
N VAL A 190 -4.06 -11.94 -0.37
CA VAL A 190 -3.92 -10.47 -0.21
C VAL A 190 -2.44 -10.10 -0.15
N THR A 191 -1.67 -10.70 0.73
CA THR A 191 -0.24 -10.41 0.88
C THR A 191 0.54 -10.62 -0.42
N LEU A 192 0.28 -11.72 -1.14
CA LEU A 192 0.93 -11.99 -2.43
C LEU A 192 0.51 -10.99 -3.50
N SER A 193 -0.74 -10.55 -3.52
CA SER A 193 -1.18 -9.51 -4.46
C SER A 193 -0.49 -8.16 -4.22
N GLU A 194 -0.20 -7.83 -2.97
CA GLU A 194 0.59 -6.64 -2.61
C GLU A 194 2.05 -6.74 -3.10
N VAL A 195 2.65 -7.93 -2.98
CA VAL A 195 4.00 -8.19 -3.52
C VAL A 195 4.02 -8.01 -5.03
N ILE A 196 3.03 -8.56 -5.73
CA ILE A 196 2.92 -8.43 -7.19
C ILE A 196 2.71 -6.95 -7.57
N ALA A 197 1.81 -6.25 -6.89
CA ALA A 197 1.55 -4.83 -7.15
C ALA A 197 2.79 -3.96 -6.88
N LEU A 198 3.57 -4.26 -5.83
CA LEU A 198 4.85 -3.62 -5.57
C LEU A 198 5.84 -3.90 -6.71
N GLY A 199 5.93 -5.13 -7.21
CA GLY A 199 6.74 -5.46 -8.38
C GLY A 199 6.34 -4.67 -9.62
N VAL A 200 5.04 -4.51 -9.86
CA VAL A 200 4.51 -3.72 -10.99
C VAL A 200 4.90 -2.24 -10.87
N ILE A 201 4.77 -1.61 -9.69
CA ILE A 201 5.11 -0.19 -9.55
C ILE A 201 6.63 0.04 -9.64
N ILE A 202 7.45 -0.89 -9.14
CA ILE A 202 8.90 -0.85 -9.30
C ILE A 202 9.29 -0.99 -10.79
N TYR A 203 8.64 -1.88 -11.51
CA TYR A 203 8.84 -2.02 -12.97
C TYR A 203 8.51 -0.71 -13.69
N ILE A 204 7.36 -0.09 -13.39
CA ILE A 204 6.97 1.19 -13.97
C ILE A 204 7.98 2.29 -13.60
N TYR A 205 8.45 2.33 -12.35
CA TYR A 205 9.47 3.27 -11.91
C TYR A 205 10.78 3.09 -12.70
N ASN A 206 11.25 1.87 -12.88
CA ASN A 206 12.46 1.58 -13.64
C ASN A 206 12.31 1.96 -15.13
N LYS A 207 11.11 1.83 -15.71
CA LYS A 207 10.83 2.27 -17.08
C LYS A 207 10.96 3.79 -17.24
N HIS A 208 10.61 4.58 -16.22
CA HIS A 208 10.72 6.05 -16.24
C HIS A 208 12.05 6.56 -15.64
N LYS A 209 12.92 5.67 -15.24
CA LYS A 209 14.16 6.02 -14.53
C LYS A 209 15.05 6.97 -15.33
N SER A 210 15.18 6.78 -16.63
CA SER A 210 15.99 7.64 -17.51
C SER A 210 15.46 9.08 -17.57
N GLU A 211 14.15 9.26 -17.62
CA GLU A 211 13.50 10.60 -17.61
C GLU A 211 13.70 11.27 -16.25
N ILE A 212 13.54 10.52 -15.16
CA ILE A 212 13.75 11.01 -13.79
C ILE A 212 15.21 11.43 -13.61
N GLU A 213 16.17 10.62 -14.03
CA GLU A 213 17.61 10.93 -13.93
C GLU A 213 18.00 12.14 -14.79
N TYR A 214 17.44 12.25 -15.98
CA TYR A 214 17.63 13.42 -16.83
C TYR A 214 17.13 14.69 -16.12
N GLY A 215 15.93 14.68 -15.57
CA GLY A 215 15.38 15.79 -14.80
C GLY A 215 16.25 16.16 -13.58
N ILE A 216 16.80 15.16 -12.88
CA ILE A 216 17.71 15.37 -11.74
C ILE A 216 19.02 16.03 -12.18
N ARG A 217 19.60 15.61 -13.31
CA ARG A 217 20.87 16.15 -13.84
C ARG A 217 20.71 17.59 -14.32
N THR A 218 19.58 17.93 -14.90
CA THR A 218 19.28 19.28 -15.43
C THR A 218 18.71 20.23 -14.38
N SER A 219 18.41 19.73 -13.18
CA SER A 219 17.87 20.53 -12.07
C SER A 219 18.90 21.51 -11.54
N PRO A 220 18.52 22.79 -11.27
CA PRO A 220 19.39 23.76 -10.62
C PRO A 220 19.81 23.26 -9.24
N LYS A 221 21.04 23.58 -8.83
CA LYS A 221 21.50 23.29 -7.46
C LYS A 221 20.95 24.33 -6.52
N LEU A 222 20.23 23.91 -5.48
CA LEU A 222 19.81 24.81 -4.41
C LEU A 222 21.00 25.19 -3.54
N GLU A 223 21.07 26.45 -3.14
CA GLU A 223 22.09 26.95 -2.18
C GLU A 223 21.93 26.30 -0.79
N ARG A 224 20.67 26.03 -0.38
CA ARG A 224 20.36 25.32 0.88
C ARG A 224 19.57 24.05 0.59
N ILE A 225 20.21 22.91 0.82
CA ILE A 225 19.58 21.61 0.67
C ILE A 225 18.85 21.29 1.99
N PRO A 226 17.50 21.05 1.98
CA PRO A 226 16.76 20.66 3.17
C PRO A 226 17.35 19.40 3.81
N THR A 227 17.55 19.41 5.13
CA THR A 227 18.02 18.21 5.84
C THR A 227 16.96 17.11 5.83
N SER A 228 17.38 15.84 5.93
CA SER A 228 16.44 14.70 6.00
C SER A 228 15.44 14.85 7.15
N ARG A 229 15.91 15.40 8.31
CA ARG A 229 15.07 15.68 9.47
C ARG A 229 13.98 16.72 9.17
N SER A 230 14.31 17.77 8.40
CA SER A 230 13.36 18.79 7.96
C SER A 230 12.28 18.19 7.06
N ILE A 231 12.69 17.35 6.09
CA ILE A 231 11.76 16.67 5.17
C ILE A 231 10.81 15.76 5.94
N ILE A 232 11.32 14.93 6.86
CA ILE A 232 10.49 14.05 7.70
C ILE A 232 9.51 14.86 8.55
N SER A 233 9.98 15.94 9.19
CA SER A 233 9.12 16.81 9.99
C SER A 233 7.99 17.42 9.16
N GLN A 234 8.27 17.87 7.94
CA GLN A 234 7.26 18.42 7.03
C GLN A 234 6.27 17.35 6.57
N LEU A 235 6.75 16.14 6.22
CA LEU A 235 5.88 15.01 5.85
C LEU A 235 4.89 14.69 6.98
N ILE A 236 5.37 14.59 8.22
CA ILE A 236 4.53 14.31 9.38
C ILE A 236 3.52 15.42 9.63
N LYS A 237 3.94 16.69 9.56
CA LYS A 237 3.05 17.85 9.74
C LYS A 237 1.94 17.93 8.70
N ILE A 238 2.21 17.51 7.47
CA ILE A 238 1.20 17.47 6.40
C ILE A 238 0.30 16.23 6.53
N ALA A 239 0.85 15.10 6.98
CA ALA A 239 0.13 13.85 7.07
C ALA A 239 -0.86 13.78 8.25
N ILE A 240 -0.50 14.34 9.42
CA ILE A 240 -1.34 14.27 10.65
C ILE A 240 -2.72 14.93 10.51
N PRO A 241 -2.91 16.05 9.80
CA PRO A 241 -4.24 16.68 9.65
C PRO A 241 -5.18 15.97 8.68
N ILE A 242 -4.72 14.93 7.98
CA ILE A 242 -5.49 14.17 7.00
C ILE A 242 -6.01 12.87 7.64
#